data_b7ef5dce380421a072e37aa1ca4d9a14
#
_entry.id   b7ef5dce380421a072e37aa1ca4d9a14
#
_cell.length_a   1.000
_cell.length_b   1.000
_cell.length_c   1.000
_cell.angle_alpha   90.00
_cell.angle_beta   90.00
_cell.angle_gamma   90.00
#
_symmetry.space_group_name_H-M   'P 1'
#
loop_
_entity.id
_entity.type
_entity.pdbx_description
1 polymer ?
#
loop_
_entity_poly.entity_id
_entity_poly.type
_entity_poly.pdbx_seq_one_letter_code
_entity_poly.pdbx_strand_id
1 'polypeptide(L)'
;MRFHSPLDDICSSRVKIRLLRFLCRTEGSLTGRQLAGFVGYSHTHTIWTLNELEAHGLVKKRRAGNSYLFSINKENAIVSRVLVPAFQVEANLLDDMAERFFEGLGNDLIDVTVFGSVARGEENDNSDVDLLLVVRDGVDVEDLEDMIDRISIDAAREFGCSVMPIVASQSDYRRKIHQKRGFWKDIPKEGIAIGVRGRQGAAVG
;
A
#
# COMPACT_ATOMS: atom_id res chain seq x y z
N MET A 1 3.59 6.54 29.02
CA MET A 1 2.57 6.96 28.02
C MET A 1 1.51 7.81 28.72
N ARG A 2 1.06 8.90 28.11
CA ARG A 2 -0.06 9.70 28.62
C ARG A 2 -1.38 9.01 28.27
N PHE A 3 -2.37 9.02 29.18
CA PHE A 3 -3.69 8.45 28.90
C PHE A 3 -4.59 9.40 28.09
N HIS A 4 -4.36 10.71 28.23
CA HIS A 4 -5.04 11.71 27.40
C HIS A 4 -4.22 12.01 26.15
N SER A 5 -4.83 11.88 25.00
CA SER A 5 -4.24 12.18 23.66
C SER A 5 -2.88 11.50 23.38
N PRO A 6 -2.73 10.17 23.59
CA PRO A 6 -1.44 9.51 23.38
C PRO A 6 -0.97 9.58 21.92
N LEU A 7 -1.89 9.73 20.96
CA LEU A 7 -1.55 9.81 19.55
C LEU A 7 -0.84 11.12 19.18
N ASP A 8 -1.02 12.20 19.92
CA ASP A 8 -0.31 13.47 19.67
C ASP A 8 1.20 13.28 19.78
N ASP A 9 1.65 12.53 20.80
CA ASP A 9 3.06 12.23 21.00
C ASP A 9 3.58 11.18 19.99
N ILE A 10 2.74 10.20 19.65
CA ILE A 10 3.08 9.07 18.76
C ILE A 10 3.19 9.52 17.31
N CYS A 11 2.24 10.33 16.84
CA CYS A 11 2.15 10.78 15.44
C CYS A 11 2.86 12.12 15.20
N SER A 12 3.64 12.62 16.17
CA SER A 12 4.22 13.97 16.15
C SER A 12 5.33 14.17 15.10
N SER A 13 5.86 13.11 14.48
CA SER A 13 6.90 13.25 13.46
C SER A 13 6.89 12.13 12.43
N ARG A 14 7.32 12.46 11.20
CA ARG A 14 7.46 11.48 10.10
C ARG A 14 8.37 10.31 10.47
N VAL A 15 9.43 10.55 11.26
CA VAL A 15 10.37 9.49 11.66
C VAL A 15 9.68 8.48 12.56
N LYS A 16 8.89 8.93 13.55
CA LYS A 16 8.12 8.04 14.44
C LYS A 16 7.16 7.17 13.63
N ILE A 17 6.38 7.79 12.73
CA ILE A 17 5.42 7.08 11.89
C ILE A 17 6.13 6.04 10.99
N ARG A 18 7.24 6.42 10.33
CA ARG A 18 8.01 5.48 9.49
C ARG A 18 8.58 4.31 10.28
N LEU A 19 9.13 4.56 11.48
CA LEU A 19 9.65 3.50 12.34
C LEU A 19 8.53 2.56 12.82
N LEU A 20 7.41 3.12 13.28
CA LEU A 20 6.27 2.33 13.75
C LEU A 20 5.65 1.52 12.60
N ARG A 21 5.43 2.14 11.43
CA ARG A 21 4.94 1.45 10.24
C ARG A 21 5.83 0.27 9.86
N PHE A 22 7.15 0.50 9.81
CA PHE A 22 8.11 -0.54 9.47
C PHE A 22 8.12 -1.67 10.51
N LEU A 23 8.19 -1.34 11.81
CA LEU A 23 8.21 -2.31 12.89
C LEU A 23 6.90 -3.09 13.02
N CYS A 24 5.74 -2.49 12.75
CA CYS A 24 4.45 -3.18 12.75
C CYS A 24 4.35 -4.25 11.64
N ARG A 25 5.02 -4.03 10.51
CA ARG A 25 5.04 -4.94 9.36
C ARG A 25 6.17 -5.96 9.41
N THR A 26 7.11 -5.82 10.36
CA THR A 26 8.30 -6.68 10.47
C THR A 26 8.14 -7.67 11.60
N GLU A 27 8.43 -8.92 11.32
CA GLU A 27 8.60 -9.93 12.36
C GLU A 27 10.04 -9.94 12.88
N GLY A 28 10.18 -10.10 14.20
CA GLY A 28 11.49 -10.15 14.85
C GLY A 28 11.99 -8.81 15.36
N SER A 29 13.31 -8.70 15.53
CA SER A 29 13.98 -7.54 16.13
C SER A 29 15.14 -7.10 15.24
N LEU A 30 15.33 -5.79 15.11
CA LEU A 30 16.35 -5.17 14.26
C LEU A 30 17.23 -4.22 15.05
N THR A 31 18.48 -4.05 14.59
CA THR A 31 19.38 -3.05 15.16
C THR A 31 18.98 -1.64 14.74
N GLY A 32 19.33 -0.64 15.54
CA GLY A 32 19.09 0.76 15.17
C GLY A 32 19.76 1.18 13.86
N ARG A 33 20.89 0.56 13.49
CA ARG A 33 21.56 0.82 12.19
C ARG A 33 20.73 0.30 11.01
N GLN A 34 20.19 -0.91 11.11
CA GLN A 34 19.29 -1.47 10.10
C GLN A 34 18.04 -0.60 9.95
N LEU A 35 17.39 -0.25 11.08
CA LEU A 35 16.22 0.62 11.07
C LEU A 35 16.51 1.99 10.45
N ALA A 36 17.66 2.60 10.74
CA ALA A 36 18.06 3.87 10.13
C ALA A 36 18.15 3.78 8.59
N GLY A 37 18.70 2.67 8.08
CA GLY A 37 18.75 2.40 6.64
C GLY A 37 17.37 2.28 6.00
N PHE A 38 16.44 1.54 6.64
CA PHE A 38 15.08 1.35 6.11
C PHE A 38 14.24 2.63 6.13
N VAL A 39 14.34 3.45 7.19
CA VAL A 39 13.52 4.67 7.29
C VAL A 39 14.14 5.89 6.61
N GLY A 40 15.40 5.82 6.17
CA GLY A 40 16.08 6.89 5.45
C GLY A 40 16.49 8.08 6.33
N TYR A 41 16.84 7.82 7.61
CA TYR A 41 17.27 8.84 8.55
C TYR A 41 18.64 8.52 9.14
N SER A 42 19.33 9.53 9.74
CA SER A 42 20.61 9.31 10.40
C SER A 42 20.47 8.33 11.57
N HIS A 43 21.51 7.54 11.81
CA HIS A 43 21.54 6.57 12.93
C HIS A 43 21.25 7.25 14.29
N THR A 44 21.85 8.41 14.55
CA THR A 44 21.68 9.15 15.80
C THR A 44 20.20 9.55 16.00
N HIS A 45 19.56 10.11 14.98
CA HIS A 45 18.16 10.52 15.05
C HIS A 45 17.24 9.29 15.24
N THR A 46 17.52 8.21 14.51
CA THR A 46 16.78 6.95 14.62
C THR A 46 16.87 6.37 16.03
N ILE A 47 18.06 6.30 16.63
CA ILE A 47 18.24 5.81 18.00
C ILE A 47 17.52 6.70 19.03
N TRP A 48 17.61 8.02 18.88
CA TRP A 48 16.91 8.93 19.75
C TRP A 48 15.39 8.69 19.70
N THR A 49 14.83 8.61 18.51
CA THR A 49 13.40 8.34 18.30
C THR A 49 12.99 6.96 18.82
N LEU A 50 13.81 5.92 18.62
CA LEU A 50 13.54 4.57 19.14
C LEU A 50 13.54 4.54 20.69
N ASN A 51 14.43 5.27 21.34
CA ASN A 51 14.43 5.38 22.79
C ASN A 51 13.19 6.14 23.31
N GLU A 52 12.72 7.14 22.58
CA GLU A 52 11.48 7.84 22.90
C GLU A 52 10.27 6.89 22.75
N LEU A 53 10.18 6.13 21.65
CA LEU A 53 9.12 5.13 21.44
C LEU A 53 9.17 4.00 22.49
N GLU A 54 10.36 3.61 22.92
CA GLU A 54 10.55 2.64 24.00
C GLU A 54 10.08 3.20 25.35
N ALA A 55 10.39 4.45 25.68
CA ALA A 55 9.92 5.12 26.88
C ALA A 55 8.38 5.23 26.91
N HIS A 56 7.72 5.34 25.75
CA HIS A 56 6.26 5.27 25.61
C HIS A 56 5.69 3.84 25.65
N GLY A 57 6.55 2.81 25.69
CA GLY A 57 6.16 1.40 25.73
C GLY A 57 5.65 0.85 24.38
N LEU A 58 5.89 1.55 23.27
CA LEU A 58 5.47 1.14 21.93
C LEU A 58 6.47 0.19 21.28
N VAL A 59 7.75 0.33 21.64
CA VAL A 59 8.87 -0.46 21.14
C VAL A 59 9.53 -1.17 22.32
N LYS A 60 9.88 -2.43 22.14
CA LYS A 60 10.71 -3.21 23.07
C LYS A 60 12.17 -3.07 22.65
N LYS A 61 13.05 -2.82 23.63
CA LYS A 61 14.50 -2.73 23.43
C LYS A 61 15.19 -3.86 24.20
N ARG A 62 16.02 -4.63 23.51
CA ARG A 62 16.76 -5.74 24.11
C ARG A 62 18.25 -5.63 23.76
N ARG A 63 19.14 -5.86 24.73
CA ARG A 63 20.58 -5.93 24.49
C ARG A 63 20.95 -7.25 23.80
N ALA A 64 21.78 -7.18 22.78
CA ALA A 64 22.33 -8.32 22.06
C ALA A 64 23.83 -8.06 21.77
N GLY A 65 24.68 -8.61 22.62
CA GLY A 65 26.12 -8.32 22.59
C GLY A 65 26.40 -6.85 22.81
N ASN A 66 27.10 -6.22 21.87
CA ASN A 66 27.43 -4.80 21.89
C ASN A 66 26.37 -3.88 21.23
N SER A 67 25.21 -4.45 20.83
CA SER A 67 24.16 -3.72 20.17
C SER A 67 22.84 -3.83 20.89
N TYR A 68 21.91 -2.93 20.56
CA TYR A 68 20.51 -3.04 20.95
C TYR A 68 19.66 -3.47 19.76
N LEU A 69 18.73 -4.37 20.03
CA LEU A 69 17.67 -4.80 19.12
C LEU A 69 16.36 -4.17 19.53
N PHE A 70 15.59 -3.74 18.54
CA PHE A 70 14.29 -3.11 18.70
C PHE A 70 13.22 -3.90 17.96
N SER A 71 12.06 -4.05 18.58
CA SER A 71 10.87 -4.68 18.01
C SER A 71 9.62 -3.95 18.44
N ILE A 72 8.54 -4.09 17.69
CA ILE A 72 7.24 -3.53 18.10
C ILE A 72 6.72 -4.24 19.34
N ASN A 73 6.12 -3.49 20.26
CA ASN A 73 5.49 -4.05 21.46
C ASN A 73 4.01 -4.36 21.20
N LYS A 74 3.70 -5.55 20.66
CA LYS A 74 2.32 -5.99 20.38
C LYS A 74 1.44 -6.14 21.62
N GLU A 75 2.00 -6.15 22.83
CA GLU A 75 1.23 -6.18 24.10
C GLU A 75 0.67 -4.79 24.46
N ASN A 76 1.23 -3.72 23.89
CA ASN A 76 0.72 -2.37 24.10
C ASN A 76 -0.62 -2.20 23.36
N ALA A 77 -1.65 -1.73 24.08
CA ALA A 77 -3.01 -1.60 23.54
C ALA A 77 -3.10 -0.63 22.35
N ILE A 78 -2.32 0.47 22.34
CA ILE A 78 -2.29 1.41 21.20
C ILE A 78 -1.65 0.74 20.00
N VAL A 79 -0.59 -0.03 20.18
CA VAL A 79 0.05 -0.76 19.10
C VAL A 79 -0.93 -1.77 18.50
N SER A 80 -1.50 -2.65 19.32
CA SER A 80 -2.32 -3.77 18.83
C SER A 80 -3.68 -3.36 18.30
N ARG A 81 -4.32 -2.34 18.89
CA ARG A 81 -5.69 -1.95 18.54
C ARG A 81 -5.81 -0.74 17.62
N VAL A 82 -4.73 0.03 17.46
CA VAL A 82 -4.74 1.25 16.64
C VAL A 82 -3.67 1.19 15.56
N LEU A 83 -2.38 1.09 15.92
CA LEU A 83 -1.30 1.25 14.97
C LEU A 83 -1.22 0.08 13.97
N VAL A 84 -1.30 -1.17 14.46
CA VAL A 84 -1.26 -2.34 13.58
C VAL A 84 -2.43 -2.33 12.58
N PRO A 85 -3.71 -2.18 13.00
CA PRO A 85 -4.81 -2.07 12.06
C PRO A 85 -4.66 -0.89 11.09
N ALA A 86 -4.27 0.30 11.57
CA ALA A 86 -4.09 1.48 10.72
C ALA A 86 -3.05 1.25 9.62
N PHE A 87 -1.89 0.66 9.96
CA PHE A 87 -0.87 0.35 8.96
C PHE A 87 -1.21 -0.84 8.07
N GLN A 88 -2.13 -1.72 8.49
CA GLN A 88 -2.69 -2.75 7.62
C GLN A 88 -3.63 -2.13 6.58
N VAL A 89 -4.54 -1.26 6.99
CA VAL A 89 -5.40 -0.51 6.05
C VAL A 89 -4.54 0.26 5.05
N GLU A 90 -3.57 1.04 5.53
CA GLU A 90 -2.64 1.78 4.67
C GLU A 90 -1.91 0.89 3.64
N ALA A 91 -1.56 -0.34 4.03
CA ALA A 91 -0.86 -1.28 3.15
C ALA A 91 -1.77 -1.86 2.05
N ASN A 92 -3.08 -1.86 2.27
CA ASN A 92 -4.04 -2.52 1.41
C ASN A 92 -4.85 -1.54 0.55
N LEU A 93 -4.68 -0.21 0.71
CA LEU A 93 -5.51 0.80 0.04
C LEU A 93 -5.65 0.57 -1.48
N LEU A 94 -4.57 0.19 -2.18
CA LEU A 94 -4.63 -0.10 -3.62
C LEU A 94 -5.34 -1.42 -3.90
N ASP A 95 -5.13 -2.45 -3.09
CA ASP A 95 -5.83 -3.73 -3.23
C ASP A 95 -7.34 -3.54 -2.96
N ASP A 96 -7.68 -2.77 -1.91
CA ASP A 96 -9.08 -2.46 -1.57
C ASP A 96 -9.76 -1.65 -2.70
N MET A 97 -9.03 -0.73 -3.33
CA MET A 97 -9.51 0.00 -4.51
C MET A 97 -9.78 -0.95 -5.69
N ALA A 98 -8.86 -1.88 -5.98
CA ALA A 98 -9.04 -2.86 -7.04
C ALA A 98 -10.25 -3.77 -6.78
N GLU A 99 -10.49 -4.16 -5.53
CA GLU A 99 -11.65 -4.99 -5.16
C GLU A 99 -12.98 -4.32 -5.56
N ARG A 100 -13.09 -2.97 -5.51
CA ARG A 100 -14.30 -2.27 -6.00
C ARG A 100 -14.59 -2.55 -7.47
N PHE A 101 -13.54 -2.59 -8.30
CA PHE A 101 -13.68 -2.92 -9.72
C PHE A 101 -14.00 -4.40 -9.93
N PHE A 102 -13.37 -5.29 -9.16
CA PHE A 102 -13.67 -6.72 -9.24
C PHE A 102 -15.09 -7.06 -8.79
N GLU A 103 -15.59 -6.42 -7.72
CA GLU A 103 -16.96 -6.57 -7.24
C GLU A 103 -17.96 -6.06 -8.28
N GLY A 104 -17.71 -4.90 -8.90
CA GLY A 104 -18.61 -4.29 -9.85
C GLY A 104 -18.63 -4.97 -11.22
N LEU A 105 -17.46 -5.30 -11.76
CA LEU A 105 -17.34 -5.90 -13.11
C LEU A 105 -17.35 -7.44 -13.09
N GLY A 106 -17.25 -8.04 -11.92
CA GLY A 106 -17.38 -9.49 -11.74
C GLY A 106 -16.44 -10.31 -12.63
N ASN A 107 -16.99 -11.27 -13.33
CA ASN A 107 -16.23 -12.20 -14.17
C ASN A 107 -15.67 -11.57 -15.46
N ASP A 108 -16.12 -10.40 -15.84
CA ASP A 108 -15.65 -9.71 -17.05
C ASP A 108 -14.27 -9.08 -16.83
N LEU A 109 -13.93 -8.72 -15.61
CA LEU A 109 -12.61 -8.21 -15.24
C LEU A 109 -11.63 -9.36 -14.94
N ILE A 110 -10.46 -9.33 -15.57
CA ILE A 110 -9.41 -10.33 -15.41
C ILE A 110 -8.31 -9.82 -14.48
N ASP A 111 -7.89 -8.57 -14.67
CA ASP A 111 -6.73 -8.00 -13.98
C ASP A 111 -6.89 -6.50 -13.77
N VAL A 112 -6.34 -6.01 -12.66
CA VAL A 112 -6.21 -4.58 -12.36
C VAL A 112 -4.74 -4.29 -12.09
N THR A 113 -4.18 -3.38 -12.84
CA THR A 113 -2.79 -2.95 -12.69
C THR A 113 -2.73 -1.46 -12.44
N VAL A 114 -2.12 -1.03 -11.34
CA VAL A 114 -1.78 0.38 -11.12
C VAL A 114 -0.48 0.70 -11.85
N PHE A 115 -0.41 1.85 -12.50
CA PHE A 115 0.78 2.33 -13.19
C PHE A 115 1.00 3.83 -12.93
N GLY A 116 1.93 4.47 -13.62
CA GLY A 116 2.18 5.90 -13.44
C GLY A 116 2.90 6.26 -12.13
N SER A 117 2.64 7.45 -11.60
CA SER A 117 3.34 8.00 -10.44
C SER A 117 3.11 7.19 -9.16
N VAL A 118 1.90 6.69 -8.95
CA VAL A 118 1.56 5.87 -7.78
C VAL A 118 2.34 4.55 -7.78
N ALA A 119 2.42 3.89 -8.92
CA ALA A 119 3.19 2.64 -9.03
C ALA A 119 4.69 2.84 -8.77
N ARG A 120 5.24 4.02 -9.12
CA ARG A 120 6.65 4.36 -8.85
C ARG A 120 6.91 4.92 -7.46
N GLY A 121 5.86 5.17 -6.64
CA GLY A 121 5.98 5.83 -5.34
C GLY A 121 6.43 7.29 -5.44
N GLU A 122 6.08 7.96 -6.55
CA GLU A 122 6.41 9.35 -6.87
C GLU A 122 5.17 10.26 -6.78
N GLU A 123 4.07 9.73 -6.25
CA GLU A 123 2.81 10.46 -6.10
C GLU A 123 2.93 11.65 -5.16
N ASN A 124 2.12 12.66 -5.41
CA ASN A 124 1.89 13.82 -4.55
C ASN A 124 0.38 14.00 -4.31
N ASP A 125 0.02 14.97 -3.47
CA ASP A 125 -1.36 15.20 -3.02
C ASP A 125 -2.38 15.45 -4.17
N ASN A 126 -1.91 15.76 -5.38
CA ASN A 126 -2.74 15.99 -6.56
C ASN A 126 -2.54 14.91 -7.65
N SER A 127 -1.87 13.83 -7.34
CA SER A 127 -1.67 12.75 -8.31
C SER A 127 -2.94 11.93 -8.46
N ASP A 128 -3.27 11.61 -9.72
CA ASP A 128 -4.31 10.64 -10.04
C ASP A 128 -3.79 9.21 -9.87
N VAL A 129 -4.68 8.28 -9.61
CA VAL A 129 -4.37 6.84 -9.62
C VAL A 129 -4.69 6.29 -11.00
N ASP A 130 -3.65 6.01 -11.78
CA ASP A 130 -3.78 5.43 -13.11
C ASP A 130 -3.99 3.92 -13.00
N LEU A 131 -5.13 3.41 -13.47
CA LEU A 131 -5.47 2.00 -13.46
C LEU A 131 -5.59 1.45 -14.88
N LEU A 132 -5.04 0.28 -15.11
CA LEU A 132 -5.35 -0.53 -16.28
C LEU A 132 -6.29 -1.67 -15.84
N LEU A 133 -7.48 -1.70 -16.45
CA LEU A 133 -8.47 -2.74 -16.30
C LEU A 133 -8.39 -3.67 -17.50
N VAL A 134 -8.00 -4.92 -17.31
CA VAL A 134 -7.99 -5.92 -18.39
C VAL A 134 -9.26 -6.75 -18.30
N VAL A 135 -10.09 -6.65 -19.34
CA VAL A 135 -11.35 -7.40 -19.43
C VAL A 135 -11.22 -8.60 -20.39
N ARG A 136 -12.15 -9.54 -20.27
CA ARG A 136 -12.20 -10.72 -21.15
C ARG A 136 -12.39 -10.31 -22.60
N ASP A 137 -11.83 -11.13 -23.49
CA ASP A 137 -12.13 -11.01 -24.93
C ASP A 137 -13.61 -11.30 -25.18
N GLY A 138 -14.22 -10.50 -26.06
CA GLY A 138 -15.65 -10.60 -26.40
C GLY A 138 -16.59 -9.79 -25.51
N VAL A 139 -16.10 -9.15 -24.47
CA VAL A 139 -16.85 -8.15 -23.70
C VAL A 139 -16.81 -6.83 -24.46
N ASP A 140 -17.96 -6.21 -24.66
CA ASP A 140 -18.04 -4.87 -25.23
C ASP A 140 -17.66 -3.85 -24.17
N VAL A 141 -16.58 -3.11 -24.41
CA VAL A 141 -16.07 -2.11 -23.46
C VAL A 141 -17.06 -0.96 -23.29
N GLU A 142 -17.82 -0.61 -24.34
CA GLU A 142 -18.81 0.47 -24.29
C GLU A 142 -19.94 0.12 -23.29
N ASP A 143 -20.33 -1.15 -23.19
CA ASP A 143 -21.35 -1.62 -22.23
C ASP A 143 -20.88 -1.50 -20.76
N LEU A 144 -19.58 -1.43 -20.51
CA LEU A 144 -19.01 -1.32 -19.19
C LEU A 144 -18.72 0.13 -18.73
N GLU A 145 -18.72 1.11 -19.66
CA GLU A 145 -18.31 2.49 -19.37
C GLU A 145 -19.08 3.11 -18.22
N ASP A 146 -20.42 3.06 -18.27
CA ASP A 146 -21.27 3.63 -17.20
C ASP A 146 -20.98 3.03 -15.83
N MET A 147 -20.67 1.73 -15.77
CA MET A 147 -20.35 1.03 -14.52
C MET A 147 -18.97 1.39 -14.02
N ILE A 148 -17.98 1.44 -14.91
CA ILE A 148 -16.61 1.83 -14.59
C ILE A 148 -16.57 3.27 -14.07
N ASP A 149 -17.31 4.18 -14.69
CA ASP A 149 -17.40 5.57 -14.25
C ASP A 149 -18.00 5.69 -12.85
N ARG A 150 -19.08 4.94 -12.56
CA ARG A 150 -19.68 4.90 -11.21
C ARG A 150 -18.70 4.38 -10.17
N ILE A 151 -18.03 3.25 -10.44
CA ILE A 151 -17.03 2.67 -9.54
C ILE A 151 -15.89 3.67 -9.32
N SER A 152 -15.41 4.33 -10.37
CA SER A 152 -14.33 5.31 -10.29
C SER A 152 -14.71 6.52 -9.44
N ILE A 153 -15.94 7.02 -9.56
CA ILE A 153 -16.47 8.13 -8.75
C ILE A 153 -16.57 7.72 -7.27
N ASP A 154 -17.09 6.52 -7.00
CA ASP A 154 -17.24 6.02 -5.63
C ASP A 154 -15.86 5.74 -5.00
N ALA A 155 -14.93 5.14 -5.74
CA ALA A 155 -13.56 4.95 -5.31
C ALA A 155 -12.86 6.29 -5.05
N ALA A 156 -13.03 7.28 -5.92
CA ALA A 156 -12.46 8.62 -5.72
C ALA A 156 -12.96 9.26 -4.42
N ARG A 157 -14.24 9.09 -4.05
CA ARG A 157 -14.81 9.59 -2.79
C ARG A 157 -14.26 8.82 -1.57
N GLU A 158 -14.17 7.48 -1.69
CA GLU A 158 -13.73 6.60 -0.59
C GLU A 158 -12.25 6.81 -0.27
N PHE A 159 -11.40 6.89 -1.31
CA PHE A 159 -9.94 6.96 -1.16
C PHE A 159 -9.37 8.39 -1.21
N GLY A 160 -10.19 9.39 -1.53
CA GLY A 160 -9.79 10.79 -1.54
C GLY A 160 -8.81 11.19 -2.65
N CYS A 161 -8.87 10.50 -3.80
CA CYS A 161 -8.01 10.74 -4.96
C CYS A 161 -8.79 10.61 -6.27
N SER A 162 -8.30 11.17 -7.37
CA SER A 162 -8.83 10.87 -8.70
C SER A 162 -8.43 9.46 -9.13
N VAL A 163 -9.36 8.74 -9.77
CA VAL A 163 -9.10 7.40 -10.34
C VAL A 163 -9.30 7.48 -11.85
N MET A 164 -8.27 7.11 -12.60
CA MET A 164 -8.23 7.21 -14.07
C MET A 164 -8.09 5.80 -14.69
N PRO A 165 -9.20 5.10 -14.91
CA PRO A 165 -9.15 3.76 -15.51
C PRO A 165 -8.95 3.83 -17.02
N ILE A 166 -8.08 2.95 -17.51
CA ILE A 166 -7.95 2.62 -18.93
C ILE A 166 -8.37 1.17 -19.10
N VAL A 167 -9.28 0.91 -20.02
CA VAL A 167 -9.80 -0.43 -20.29
C VAL A 167 -9.17 -1.01 -21.54
N ALA A 168 -8.83 -2.30 -21.50
CA ALA A 168 -8.38 -3.05 -22.65
C ALA A 168 -8.86 -4.50 -22.56
N SER A 169 -9.25 -5.08 -23.70
CA SER A 169 -9.45 -6.53 -23.74
C SER A 169 -8.12 -7.27 -23.58
N GLN A 170 -8.17 -8.54 -23.20
CA GLN A 170 -6.96 -9.35 -23.01
C GLN A 170 -6.09 -9.43 -24.27
N SER A 171 -6.72 -9.57 -25.43
CA SER A 171 -6.02 -9.60 -26.72
C SER A 171 -5.41 -8.24 -27.08
N ASP A 172 -6.14 -7.16 -26.84
CA ASP A 172 -5.65 -5.79 -27.07
C ASP A 172 -4.48 -5.44 -26.15
N TYR A 173 -4.59 -5.79 -24.87
CA TYR A 173 -3.50 -5.61 -23.91
C TYR A 173 -2.23 -6.31 -24.40
N ARG A 174 -2.33 -7.61 -24.74
CA ARG A 174 -1.18 -8.36 -25.28
C ARG A 174 -0.58 -7.71 -26.52
N ARG A 175 -1.42 -7.25 -27.45
CA ARG A 175 -0.98 -6.58 -28.67
C ARG A 175 -0.25 -5.27 -28.35
N LYS A 176 -0.82 -4.42 -27.48
CA LYS A 176 -0.30 -3.09 -27.17
C LYS A 176 1.03 -3.13 -26.43
N ILE A 177 1.22 -4.07 -25.49
CA ILE A 177 2.52 -4.24 -24.80
C ILE A 177 3.63 -4.70 -25.76
N HIS A 178 3.31 -5.52 -26.77
CA HIS A 178 4.27 -5.94 -27.79
C HIS A 178 4.68 -4.79 -28.71
N GLN A 179 3.80 -3.84 -28.97
CA GLN A 179 4.09 -2.67 -29.81
C GLN A 179 5.03 -1.67 -29.13
N LYS A 180 5.18 -1.70 -27.81
CA LYS A 180 6.07 -0.86 -26.98
C LYS A 180 5.94 0.64 -27.25
N ARG A 181 4.72 1.14 -27.51
CA ARG A 181 4.43 2.54 -27.79
C ARG A 181 3.75 3.22 -26.60
N GLY A 182 4.08 4.50 -26.37
CA GLY A 182 3.49 5.29 -25.30
C GLY A 182 3.69 4.63 -23.93
N PHE A 183 2.74 4.80 -23.03
CA PHE A 183 2.77 4.24 -21.67
C PHE A 183 2.70 2.69 -21.64
N TRP A 184 2.20 2.04 -22.71
CA TRP A 184 2.13 0.58 -22.79
C TRP A 184 3.47 -0.13 -22.67
N LYS A 185 4.57 0.55 -23.02
CA LYS A 185 5.93 0.00 -22.89
C LYS A 185 6.40 -0.07 -21.42
N ASP A 186 5.82 0.80 -20.57
CA ASP A 186 6.25 0.98 -19.20
C ASP A 186 5.42 0.12 -18.24
N ILE A 187 4.14 -0.20 -18.56
CA ILE A 187 3.27 -1.06 -17.74
C ILE A 187 3.93 -2.40 -17.34
N PRO A 188 4.57 -3.17 -18.24
CA PRO A 188 5.19 -4.44 -17.87
C PRO A 188 6.41 -4.29 -16.92
N LYS A 189 6.96 -3.08 -16.81
CA LYS A 189 8.16 -2.81 -16.00
C LYS A 189 7.83 -2.17 -14.65
N GLU A 190 6.88 -1.25 -14.65
CA GLU A 190 6.57 -0.36 -13.54
C GLU A 190 5.19 -0.63 -12.96
N GLY A 191 4.32 -1.30 -13.73
CA GLY A 191 2.96 -1.61 -13.30
C GLY A 191 2.95 -2.63 -12.15
N ILE A 192 2.09 -2.40 -11.18
CA ILE A 192 1.88 -3.27 -10.02
C ILE A 192 0.48 -3.86 -10.15
N ALA A 193 0.39 -5.18 -10.30
CA ALA A 193 -0.90 -5.87 -10.26
C ALA A 193 -1.47 -5.82 -8.85
N ILE A 194 -2.73 -5.41 -8.71
CA ILE A 194 -3.41 -5.20 -7.44
C ILE A 194 -4.72 -6.01 -7.36
N GLY A 195 -5.22 -6.26 -6.15
CA GLY A 195 -6.43 -7.07 -5.93
C GLY A 195 -6.23 -8.57 -6.17
N VAL A 196 -5.00 -9.04 -6.25
CA VAL A 196 -4.67 -10.46 -6.59
C VAL A 196 -4.79 -11.38 -5.37
N ARG A 197 -4.79 -10.84 -4.15
CA ARG A 197 -4.72 -11.63 -2.90
C ARG A 197 -5.89 -12.60 -2.67
N GLY A 198 -7.05 -12.37 -3.29
CA GLY A 198 -8.23 -13.24 -3.18
C GLY A 198 -8.34 -14.34 -4.24
N ARG A 199 -7.59 -14.30 -5.34
CA ARG A 199 -7.80 -15.15 -6.52
C ARG A 199 -6.98 -16.43 -6.58
N GLN A 200 -5.94 -16.59 -5.78
CA GLN A 200 -5.16 -17.84 -5.75
C GLN A 200 -5.94 -19.03 -5.14
N GLY A 201 -7.10 -18.79 -4.53
CA GLY A 201 -7.96 -19.85 -3.99
C GLY A 201 -9.07 -20.37 -4.94
N ALA A 202 -9.35 -19.66 -6.05
CA ALA A 202 -10.47 -19.98 -6.95
C ALA A 202 -10.06 -20.69 -8.26
N ALA A 203 -8.77 -20.90 -8.49
CA ALA A 203 -8.26 -21.49 -9.74
C ALA A 203 -7.82 -22.96 -9.63
N VAL A 204 -8.24 -23.69 -8.60
CA VAL A 204 -8.07 -25.15 -8.50
C VAL A 204 -9.41 -25.77 -8.10
N GLY A 205 -10.24 -26.04 -9.09
CA GLY A 205 -11.46 -26.80 -9.01
C GLY A 205 -11.82 -27.31 -10.39
#